data_1e1075fcee103b66ebd3f0f2158414e7
#
_entry.id   1e1075fcee103b66ebd3f0f2158414e7
#
_cell.length_a   1.000
_cell.length_b   1.000
_cell.length_c   1.000
_cell.angle_alpha   90.00
_cell.angle_beta   90.00
_cell.angle_gamma   90.00
#
_symmetry.space_group_name_H-M   'P 1'
#
loop_
_entity.id
_entity.type
_entity.pdbx_description
1 polymer ?
#
loop_
_entity_poly.entity_id
_entity_poly.type
_entity_poly.pdbx_seq_one_letter_code
_entity_poly.pdbx_strand_id
1 'polypeptide(L)'
;NKRIGILRRVRNGARFSYTADVASRMQGTPLLSTFFPVCESEYDAATTAIWFQGLLPEDARLDQVRRFYDIEGGDYIDVLECIGWECAGAVSVMSEAEWQDRRKSEKGQEVDYQLVTATSLAERLAALPSYPYDTQETLRMSLGGFQEKLCVYGPPFAEGASYVSSDGFAIPVGGAPSTHIVKPQPLRFPGLVQAEAWAMHVASCV
;
A
#
# COMPACT_ATOMS: atom_id res chain seq x y z
N ASN A 1 13.43 -0.80 8.41
CA ASN A 1 12.12 -1.29 8.86
C ASN A 1 12.19 -1.80 10.30
N LYS A 2 11.16 -1.53 11.11
CA LYS A 2 11.07 -1.93 12.52
C LYS A 2 9.78 -2.72 12.74
N ARG A 3 9.88 -3.85 13.44
CA ARG A 3 8.71 -4.60 13.90
C ARG A 3 8.03 -3.82 15.01
N ILE A 4 6.76 -3.50 14.80
CA ILE A 4 5.95 -2.75 15.76
C ILE A 4 4.93 -3.61 16.50
N GLY A 5 4.50 -4.72 15.90
CA GLY A 5 3.47 -5.57 16.47
C GLY A 5 3.48 -6.99 15.89
N ILE A 6 2.56 -7.78 16.40
CA ILE A 6 2.32 -9.17 16.01
C ILE A 6 0.83 -9.35 15.74
N LEU A 7 0.52 -9.88 14.56
CA LEU A 7 -0.81 -10.31 14.19
C LEU A 7 -0.87 -11.83 14.37
N ARG A 8 -1.65 -12.29 15.33
CA ARG A 8 -1.74 -13.70 15.68
C ARG A 8 -3.08 -14.28 15.23
N ARG A 9 -3.03 -15.25 14.32
CA ARG A 9 -4.22 -15.94 13.82
C ARG A 9 -4.97 -16.64 14.97
N VAL A 10 -6.27 -16.52 15.00
CA VAL A 10 -7.20 -17.21 15.91
C VAL A 10 -8.33 -17.83 15.09
N ARG A 11 -9.22 -18.59 15.73
CA ARG A 11 -10.30 -19.32 15.03
C ARG A 11 -11.16 -18.44 14.10
N ASN A 12 -11.39 -17.18 14.47
CA ASN A 12 -12.26 -16.25 13.72
C ASN A 12 -11.47 -14.97 13.37
N GLY A 13 -10.40 -15.07 12.60
CA GLY A 13 -9.57 -13.95 12.18
C GLY A 13 -8.22 -13.86 12.91
N ALA A 14 -7.81 -12.69 13.36
CA ALA A 14 -6.58 -12.51 14.12
C ALA A 14 -6.71 -11.49 15.23
N ARG A 15 -5.82 -11.57 16.20
CA ARG A 15 -5.62 -10.60 17.28
C ARG A 15 -4.31 -9.87 17.07
N PHE A 16 -4.28 -8.59 17.40
CA PHE A 16 -3.10 -7.76 17.26
C PHE A 16 -2.56 -7.35 18.62
N SER A 17 -1.25 -7.40 18.78
CA SER A 17 -0.56 -6.82 19.94
C SER A 17 0.68 -6.04 19.50
N TYR A 18 0.94 -4.91 20.14
CA TYR A 18 2.22 -4.23 19.98
C TYR A 18 3.35 -5.05 20.62
N THR A 19 4.57 -4.91 20.10
CA THR A 19 5.73 -5.50 20.76
C THR A 19 5.97 -4.84 22.12
N ALA A 20 6.54 -5.56 23.07
CA ALA A 20 6.82 -5.03 24.41
C ALA A 20 7.68 -3.74 24.38
N ASP A 21 8.65 -3.67 23.47
CA ASP A 21 9.47 -2.47 23.27
C ASP A 21 8.63 -1.25 22.82
N VAL A 22 7.69 -1.44 21.89
CA VAL A 22 6.80 -0.36 21.44
C VAL A 22 5.80 0.01 22.55
N ALA A 23 5.19 -0.99 23.18
CA ALA A 23 4.22 -0.77 24.24
C ALA A 23 4.79 0.03 25.40
N SER A 24 6.02 -0.28 25.84
CA SER A 24 6.67 0.42 26.94
C SER A 24 7.09 1.87 26.62
N ARG A 25 7.46 2.13 25.36
CA ARG A 25 7.99 3.47 24.99
C ARG A 25 6.94 4.45 24.50
N MET A 26 5.85 3.95 23.93
CA MET A 26 4.89 4.75 23.17
C MET A 26 3.45 4.58 23.65
N GLN A 27 3.26 4.17 24.92
CA GLN A 27 1.95 3.92 25.48
C GLN A 27 0.99 5.09 25.25
N GLY A 28 -0.21 4.81 24.78
CA GLY A 28 -1.23 5.81 24.46
C GLY A 28 -1.05 6.54 23.12
N THR A 29 0.07 6.34 22.44
CA THR A 29 0.32 6.99 21.14
C THR A 29 -0.50 6.30 20.05
N PRO A 30 -1.21 7.04 19.16
CA PRO A 30 -1.95 6.47 18.03
C PRO A 30 -1.00 6.13 16.87
N LEU A 31 -0.10 5.16 17.07
CA LEU A 31 0.95 4.81 16.12
C LEU A 31 0.40 4.29 14.78
N LEU A 32 -0.59 3.41 14.81
CA LEU A 32 -1.27 2.90 13.61
C LEU A 32 -2.53 3.70 13.30
N SER A 33 -3.32 3.98 14.33
CA SER A 33 -4.59 4.67 14.22
C SER A 33 -5.04 5.14 15.61
N THR A 34 -5.92 6.13 15.65
CA THR A 34 -6.60 6.56 16.90
C THR A 34 -7.43 5.44 17.53
N PHE A 35 -7.89 4.47 16.74
CA PHE A 35 -8.57 3.26 17.20
C PHE A 35 -7.62 2.18 17.71
N PHE A 36 -6.32 2.32 17.44
CA PHE A 36 -5.27 1.40 17.82
C PHE A 36 -4.15 2.12 18.58
N PRO A 37 -4.44 2.84 19.68
CA PRO A 37 -3.40 3.43 20.51
C PRO A 37 -2.48 2.34 21.06
N VAL A 38 -1.20 2.65 21.16
CA VAL A 38 -0.22 1.71 21.72
C VAL A 38 -0.61 1.35 23.15
N CYS A 39 -0.77 0.06 23.43
CA CYS A 39 -1.06 -0.48 24.76
C CYS A 39 -0.35 -1.82 24.96
N GLU A 40 -0.33 -2.28 26.22
CA GLU A 40 0.24 -3.59 26.58
C GLU A 40 -0.74 -4.74 26.30
N SER A 41 -2.03 -4.42 26.22
CA SER A 41 -3.09 -5.41 25.97
C SER A 41 -3.13 -5.84 24.52
N GLU A 42 -3.61 -7.05 24.27
CA GLU A 42 -3.91 -7.54 22.93
C GLU A 42 -5.29 -7.02 22.49
N TYR A 43 -5.38 -6.53 21.26
CA TYR A 43 -6.65 -6.18 20.62
C TYR A 43 -7.42 -7.43 20.22
N ASP A 44 -8.72 -7.45 20.43
CA ASP A 44 -9.59 -8.55 20.04
C ASP A 44 -9.70 -8.70 18.51
N ALA A 45 -10.26 -9.84 18.08
CA ALA A 45 -10.35 -10.16 16.67
C ALA A 45 -11.25 -9.20 15.87
N ALA A 46 -12.34 -8.69 16.47
CA ALA A 46 -13.25 -7.79 15.79
C ALA A 46 -12.62 -6.42 15.55
N THR A 47 -12.01 -5.84 16.57
CA THR A 47 -11.27 -4.58 16.47
C THR A 47 -10.10 -4.69 15.49
N THR A 48 -9.36 -5.80 15.56
CA THR A 48 -8.24 -6.07 14.65
C THR A 48 -8.71 -6.14 13.21
N ALA A 49 -9.80 -6.86 12.92
CA ALA A 49 -10.35 -7.01 11.59
C ALA A 49 -10.72 -5.66 10.96
N ILE A 50 -11.38 -4.77 11.69
CA ILE A 50 -11.81 -3.45 11.19
C ILE A 50 -10.64 -2.68 10.60
N TRP A 51 -9.50 -2.67 11.26
CA TRP A 51 -8.35 -1.91 10.80
C TRP A 51 -7.58 -2.63 9.70
N PHE A 52 -7.27 -3.92 9.88
CA PHE A 52 -6.43 -4.65 8.93
C PHE A 52 -7.14 -4.96 7.60
N GLN A 53 -8.47 -5.12 7.60
CA GLN A 53 -9.25 -5.19 6.36
C GLN A 53 -9.18 -3.89 5.56
N GLY A 54 -9.11 -2.74 6.22
CA GLY A 54 -8.94 -1.44 5.55
C GLY A 54 -7.59 -1.26 4.83
N LEU A 55 -6.62 -2.16 5.04
CA LEU A 55 -5.36 -2.17 4.29
C LEU A 55 -5.49 -2.91 2.95
N LEU A 56 -6.56 -3.69 2.76
CA LEU A 56 -6.77 -4.51 1.56
C LEU A 56 -7.41 -3.69 0.43
N PRO A 57 -7.21 -4.13 -0.81
CA PRO A 57 -8.00 -3.62 -1.93
C PRO A 57 -9.48 -3.86 -1.73
N GLU A 58 -10.32 -3.04 -2.35
CA GLU A 58 -11.77 -3.13 -2.26
C GLU A 58 -12.37 -3.86 -3.48
N ASP A 59 -13.56 -4.43 -3.30
CA ASP A 59 -14.45 -4.97 -4.34
C ASP A 59 -13.75 -5.89 -5.37
N ALA A 60 -13.92 -5.57 -6.64
CA ALA A 60 -13.42 -6.38 -7.77
C ALA A 60 -11.90 -6.60 -7.72
N ARG A 61 -11.16 -5.70 -7.10
CA ARG A 61 -9.70 -5.82 -6.95
C ARG A 61 -9.34 -6.88 -5.92
N LEU A 62 -10.05 -6.94 -4.82
CA LEU A 62 -9.89 -7.99 -3.83
C LEU A 62 -10.20 -9.38 -4.43
N ASP A 63 -11.24 -9.45 -5.26
CA ASP A 63 -11.60 -10.70 -5.96
C ASP A 63 -10.54 -11.12 -6.99
N GLN A 64 -9.86 -10.16 -7.62
CA GLN A 64 -8.73 -10.45 -8.51
C GLN A 64 -7.54 -11.03 -7.72
N VAL A 65 -7.20 -10.44 -6.56
CA VAL A 65 -6.14 -10.94 -5.68
C VAL A 65 -6.45 -12.37 -5.24
N ARG A 66 -7.66 -12.62 -4.76
CA ARG A 66 -8.09 -13.95 -4.32
C ARG A 66 -7.95 -14.99 -5.42
N ARG A 67 -8.39 -14.65 -6.64
CA ARG A 67 -8.27 -15.54 -7.80
C ARG A 67 -6.83 -15.79 -8.21
N PHE A 68 -6.01 -14.75 -8.18
CA PHE A 68 -4.60 -14.88 -8.59
C PHE A 68 -3.80 -15.76 -7.63
N TYR A 69 -4.03 -15.61 -6.31
CA TYR A 69 -3.34 -16.39 -5.29
C TYR A 69 -4.07 -17.67 -4.88
N ASP A 70 -5.15 -18.04 -5.59
CA ASP A 70 -5.99 -19.23 -5.29
C ASP A 70 -6.44 -19.28 -3.82
N ILE A 71 -6.85 -18.11 -3.29
CA ILE A 71 -7.30 -17.99 -1.92
C ILE A 71 -8.73 -18.46 -1.80
N GLU A 72 -8.90 -19.68 -1.27
CA GLU A 72 -10.21 -20.23 -0.90
C GLU A 72 -10.67 -19.64 0.43
N GLY A 73 -11.82 -18.98 0.43
CA GLY A 73 -12.43 -18.45 1.64
C GLY A 73 -12.39 -16.92 1.75
N GLY A 74 -13.01 -16.41 2.83
CA GLY A 74 -13.21 -14.97 3.04
C GLY A 74 -12.29 -14.33 4.07
N ASP A 75 -11.30 -15.05 4.59
CA ASP A 75 -10.45 -14.51 5.66
C ASP A 75 -9.47 -13.48 5.10
N TYR A 76 -9.51 -12.28 5.66
CA TYR A 76 -8.63 -11.19 5.29
C TYR A 76 -7.15 -11.49 5.60
N ILE A 77 -6.88 -12.41 6.53
CA ILE A 77 -5.53 -12.80 6.90
C ILE A 77 -4.84 -13.55 5.75
N ASP A 78 -5.58 -14.40 5.04
CA ASP A 78 -5.03 -15.15 3.90
C ASP A 78 -4.60 -14.19 2.78
N VAL A 79 -5.37 -13.12 2.58
CA VAL A 79 -5.01 -12.07 1.63
C VAL A 79 -3.80 -11.27 2.11
N LEU A 80 -3.75 -10.91 3.40
CA LEU A 80 -2.59 -10.20 3.98
C LEU A 80 -1.31 -11.04 3.93
N GLU A 81 -1.39 -12.36 4.06
CA GLU A 81 -0.23 -13.24 3.90
C GLU A 81 0.35 -13.19 2.48
N CYS A 82 -0.49 -12.91 1.47
CA CYS A 82 -0.05 -12.83 0.07
C CYS A 82 0.45 -11.44 -0.34
N ILE A 83 -0.26 -10.38 0.07
CA ILE A 83 0.01 -9.01 -0.41
C ILE A 83 0.33 -8.01 0.70
N GLY A 84 0.31 -8.41 1.96
CA GLY A 84 0.43 -7.51 3.12
C GLY A 84 1.78 -6.81 3.25
N TRP A 85 2.83 -7.31 2.61
CA TRP A 85 4.13 -6.66 2.61
C TRP A 85 4.14 -5.30 1.89
N GLU A 86 3.16 -5.04 1.03
CA GLU A 86 2.96 -3.81 0.27
C GLU A 86 1.67 -3.04 0.64
N CYS A 87 1.24 -3.11 1.88
CA CYS A 87 0.04 -2.39 2.32
C CYS A 87 0.14 -0.88 2.10
N ALA A 88 -1.01 -0.26 1.98
CA ALA A 88 -1.12 1.20 1.95
C ALA A 88 -0.49 1.83 3.20
N GLY A 89 0.20 2.95 3.01
CA GLY A 89 0.87 3.65 4.09
C GLY A 89 2.26 3.10 4.44
N ALA A 90 2.68 3.29 5.68
CA ALA A 90 4.01 2.92 6.15
C ALA A 90 4.03 1.57 6.89
N VAL A 91 3.03 0.72 6.65
CA VAL A 91 2.86 -0.58 7.32
C VAL A 91 3.07 -1.71 6.33
N SER A 92 3.80 -2.73 6.75
CA SER A 92 3.89 -4.00 6.04
C SER A 92 3.48 -5.14 6.98
N VAL A 93 2.66 -6.05 6.47
CA VAL A 93 2.25 -7.27 7.17
C VAL A 93 2.89 -8.45 6.44
N MET A 94 3.64 -9.25 7.15
CA MET A 94 4.36 -10.39 6.58
C MET A 94 4.58 -11.49 7.61
N SER A 95 4.86 -12.69 7.14
CA SER A 95 5.22 -13.81 8.01
C SER A 95 6.58 -13.58 8.70
N GLU A 96 6.82 -14.30 9.79
CA GLU A 96 8.12 -14.25 10.47
C GLU A 96 9.27 -14.67 9.55
N ALA A 97 9.04 -15.67 8.68
CA ALA A 97 10.05 -16.15 7.73
C ALA A 97 10.42 -15.03 6.72
N GLU A 98 9.43 -14.40 6.11
CA GLU A 98 9.64 -13.28 5.17
C GLU A 98 10.32 -12.09 5.84
N TRP A 99 9.94 -11.78 7.08
CA TRP A 99 10.60 -10.73 7.86
C TRP A 99 12.09 -11.01 8.05
N GLN A 100 12.45 -12.25 8.41
CA GLN A 100 13.85 -12.63 8.60
C GLN A 100 14.64 -12.60 7.29
N ASP A 101 14.06 -13.05 6.20
CA ASP A 101 14.70 -13.04 4.88
C ASP A 101 14.89 -11.62 4.35
N ARG A 102 13.91 -10.75 4.51
CA ARG A 102 14.04 -9.33 4.14
C ARG A 102 15.10 -8.62 4.98
N ARG A 103 15.16 -8.87 6.28
CA ARG A 103 16.21 -8.30 7.14
C ARG A 103 17.63 -8.71 6.74
N LYS A 104 17.79 -9.93 6.21
CA LYS A 104 19.07 -10.37 5.66
C LYS A 104 19.38 -9.66 4.35
N SER A 105 18.37 -9.48 3.51
CA SER A 105 18.47 -8.82 2.20
C SER A 105 18.66 -7.30 2.33
N GLU A 106 17.99 -6.63 3.28
CA GLU A 106 18.11 -5.17 3.51
C GLU A 106 19.55 -4.74 3.84
N LYS A 107 20.38 -5.64 4.34
CA LYS A 107 21.80 -5.35 4.61
C LYS A 107 22.66 -5.22 3.34
N GLY A 108 22.10 -5.48 2.15
CA GLY A 108 22.81 -5.44 0.88
C GLY A 108 21.98 -5.03 -0.33
N GLN A 109 20.68 -4.80 -0.21
CA GLN A 109 19.88 -4.31 -1.33
C GLN A 109 20.04 -2.80 -1.46
N GLU A 110 20.66 -2.37 -2.55
CA GLU A 110 20.54 -1.01 -3.03
C GLU A 110 19.06 -0.76 -3.37
N VAL A 111 18.56 0.36 -2.89
CA VAL A 111 17.26 0.91 -3.26
C VAL A 111 17.34 1.22 -4.75
N ASP A 112 16.52 0.57 -5.56
CA ASP A 112 16.59 0.69 -7.00
C ASP A 112 15.35 1.40 -7.57
N TYR A 113 15.57 2.11 -8.68
CA TYR A 113 14.55 2.86 -9.39
C TYR A 113 14.65 2.58 -10.89
N GLN A 114 13.63 1.91 -11.41
CA GLN A 114 13.54 1.65 -12.84
C GLN A 114 13.01 2.90 -13.55
N LEU A 115 13.88 3.60 -14.27
CA LEU A 115 13.47 4.74 -15.09
C LEU A 115 12.46 4.31 -16.15
N VAL A 116 11.40 5.10 -16.31
CA VAL A 116 10.36 4.87 -17.31
C VAL A 116 10.21 6.06 -18.23
N THR A 117 9.97 5.78 -19.52
CA THR A 117 9.60 6.81 -20.47
C THR A 117 8.12 7.18 -20.32
N ALA A 118 7.72 8.34 -20.85
CA ALA A 118 6.32 8.75 -20.94
C ALA A 118 5.43 7.67 -21.55
N THR A 119 5.89 7.08 -22.64
CA THR A 119 5.18 6.01 -23.36
C THR A 119 5.01 4.78 -22.48
N SER A 120 6.09 4.30 -21.87
CA SER A 120 6.03 3.14 -20.96
C SER A 120 5.15 3.39 -19.75
N LEU A 121 5.18 4.60 -19.17
CA LEU A 121 4.30 4.96 -18.08
C LEU A 121 2.82 4.97 -18.51
N ALA A 122 2.52 5.53 -19.70
CA ALA A 122 1.17 5.55 -20.25
C ALA A 122 0.65 4.14 -20.54
N GLU A 123 1.47 3.26 -21.10
CA GLU A 123 1.14 1.86 -21.33
C GLU A 123 0.83 1.12 -20.02
N ARG A 124 1.64 1.31 -18.99
CA ARG A 124 1.41 0.75 -17.66
C ARG A 124 0.10 1.25 -17.06
N LEU A 125 -0.18 2.55 -17.15
CA LEU A 125 -1.43 3.13 -16.65
C LEU A 125 -2.66 2.59 -17.42
N ALA A 126 -2.55 2.41 -18.73
CA ALA A 126 -3.63 1.85 -19.54
C ALA A 126 -3.88 0.36 -19.23
N ALA A 127 -2.85 -0.36 -18.83
CA ALA A 127 -2.95 -1.77 -18.50
C ALA A 127 -3.48 -2.03 -17.07
N LEU A 128 -3.45 -1.06 -16.16
CA LEU A 128 -3.85 -1.23 -14.75
C LEU A 128 -5.18 -1.97 -14.54
N PRO A 129 -6.26 -1.72 -15.30
CA PRO A 129 -7.53 -2.44 -15.13
C PRO A 129 -7.44 -3.93 -15.45
N SER A 130 -6.48 -4.33 -16.27
CA SER A 130 -6.32 -5.69 -16.78
C SER A 130 -5.09 -6.40 -16.22
N TYR A 131 -4.28 -5.70 -15.41
CA TYR A 131 -3.03 -6.26 -14.90
C TYR A 131 -3.34 -7.42 -13.96
N PRO A 132 -2.92 -8.64 -14.29
CA PRO A 132 -2.83 -9.69 -13.29
C PRO A 132 -1.80 -9.24 -12.24
N TYR A 133 -1.98 -9.66 -10.99
CA TYR A 133 -0.96 -9.51 -9.96
C TYR A 133 0.25 -10.37 -10.37
N ASP A 134 1.09 -9.86 -11.27
CA ASP A 134 2.31 -10.56 -11.66
C ASP A 134 3.41 -10.23 -10.65
N THR A 135 3.95 -11.29 -10.08
CA THR A 135 4.94 -11.27 -9.01
C THR A 135 6.32 -10.80 -9.43
N GLN A 136 6.55 -10.56 -10.71
CA GLN A 136 7.88 -10.19 -11.22
C GLN A 136 8.09 -8.70 -11.42
N GLU A 137 7.04 -7.92 -11.56
CA GLU A 137 7.13 -6.47 -11.61
C GLU A 137 6.40 -5.87 -10.41
N THR A 138 7.15 -5.40 -9.47
CA THR A 138 6.77 -4.79 -8.19
C THR A 138 5.92 -3.52 -8.38
N LEU A 139 4.72 -3.68 -8.90
CA LEU A 139 3.71 -2.64 -8.83
C LEU A 139 3.14 -2.65 -7.42
N ARG A 140 3.39 -1.62 -6.65
CA ARG A 140 2.77 -1.42 -5.33
C ARG A 140 1.26 -1.28 -5.51
N MET A 141 0.57 -2.39 -5.43
CA MET A 141 -0.83 -2.53 -5.82
C MET A 141 -1.81 -2.42 -4.65
N SER A 142 -1.31 -2.29 -3.44
CA SER A 142 -2.13 -2.29 -2.22
C SER A 142 -2.65 -0.92 -1.79
N LEU A 143 -2.63 0.07 -2.66
CA LEU A 143 -3.27 1.34 -2.36
C LEU A 143 -4.78 1.14 -2.36
N GLY A 144 -5.40 1.20 -1.19
CA GLY A 144 -6.84 1.11 -1.02
C GLY A 144 -7.61 2.13 -1.87
N GLY A 145 -8.90 1.88 -2.08
CA GLY A 145 -9.81 2.75 -2.82
C GLY A 145 -10.11 2.28 -4.24
N PHE A 146 -11.23 2.77 -4.74
CA PHE A 146 -11.88 2.36 -5.97
C PHE A 146 -11.12 2.71 -7.26
N GLN A 147 -10.33 3.79 -7.25
CA GLN A 147 -9.64 4.29 -8.45
C GLN A 147 -8.28 3.60 -8.63
N GLU A 148 -8.01 3.13 -9.85
CA GLU A 148 -6.70 2.62 -10.24
C GLU A 148 -5.62 3.69 -10.01
N LYS A 149 -4.47 3.26 -9.54
CA LYS A 149 -3.36 4.16 -9.22
C LYS A 149 -2.02 3.45 -9.29
N LEU A 150 -0.97 4.21 -9.59
CA LEU A 150 0.40 3.74 -9.68
C LEU A 150 1.29 4.62 -8.81
N CYS A 151 2.08 4.01 -7.93
CA CYS A 151 3.11 4.70 -7.18
C CYS A 151 4.37 4.88 -8.04
N VAL A 152 4.87 6.09 -8.13
CA VAL A 152 6.10 6.40 -8.86
C VAL A 152 7.03 7.29 -8.01
N TYR A 153 8.31 7.22 -8.31
CA TYR A 153 9.28 8.21 -7.86
C TYR A 153 9.46 9.25 -8.97
N GLY A 154 9.43 10.52 -8.63
CA GLY A 154 9.60 11.60 -9.60
C GLY A 154 10.20 12.85 -8.98
N PRO A 155 10.65 13.81 -9.81
CA PRO A 155 11.13 15.09 -9.32
C PRO A 155 9.99 15.84 -8.60
N PRO A 156 10.31 16.74 -7.65
CA PRO A 156 9.31 17.60 -7.06
C PRO A 156 8.64 18.45 -8.14
N PHE A 157 7.34 18.72 -7.99
CA PHE A 157 6.62 19.64 -8.88
C PHE A 157 7.26 21.02 -8.80
N ALA A 158 7.57 21.61 -9.94
CA ALA A 158 7.99 22.99 -9.97
C ALA A 158 6.83 23.89 -9.53
N GLU A 159 7.11 24.86 -8.67
CA GLU A 159 6.11 25.80 -8.17
C GLU A 159 5.48 26.55 -9.36
N GLY A 160 4.15 26.51 -9.49
CA GLY A 160 3.43 27.11 -10.61
C GLY A 160 3.36 26.29 -11.92
N ALA A 161 3.90 25.08 -11.94
CA ALA A 161 3.79 24.21 -13.11
C ALA A 161 2.35 23.68 -13.26
N SER A 162 1.74 23.94 -14.44
CA SER A 162 0.40 23.44 -14.76
C SER A 162 0.40 21.98 -15.27
N TYR A 163 1.54 21.39 -15.49
CA TYR A 163 1.72 19.99 -15.90
C TYR A 163 3.09 19.47 -15.45
N VAL A 164 3.19 18.18 -15.30
CA VAL A 164 4.43 17.48 -14.97
C VAL A 164 4.99 16.94 -16.27
N SER A 165 6.27 17.23 -16.54
CA SER A 165 6.99 16.49 -17.57
C SER A 165 7.02 15.02 -17.19
N SER A 166 6.69 14.16 -18.13
CA SER A 166 6.80 12.70 -17.95
C SER A 166 8.24 12.20 -17.87
N ASP A 167 9.19 13.08 -18.12
CA ASP A 167 10.61 12.75 -18.05
C ASP A 167 11.09 12.78 -16.60
N GLY A 168 11.75 11.72 -16.20
CA GLY A 168 12.33 11.59 -14.85
C GLY A 168 11.45 10.83 -13.84
N PHE A 169 10.35 10.20 -14.26
CA PHE A 169 9.66 9.24 -13.43
C PHE A 169 10.36 7.88 -13.44
N ALA A 170 10.28 7.21 -12.29
CA ALA A 170 10.79 5.86 -12.12
C ALA A 170 9.81 5.00 -11.31
N ILE A 171 9.80 3.72 -11.58
CA ILE A 171 9.09 2.74 -10.75
C ILE A 171 10.01 2.34 -9.60
N PRO A 172 9.57 2.52 -8.34
CA PRO A 172 10.34 2.05 -7.19
C PRO A 172 10.39 0.52 -7.16
N VAL A 173 11.58 -0.04 -6.95
CA VAL A 173 11.83 -1.48 -6.88
C VAL A 173 12.41 -1.84 -5.51
N GLY A 174 12.18 -3.05 -5.04
CA GLY A 174 12.82 -3.57 -3.83
C GLY A 174 12.48 -2.82 -2.52
N GLY A 175 11.33 -2.15 -2.46
CA GLY A 175 10.94 -1.37 -1.28
C GLY A 175 11.41 0.09 -1.30
N ALA A 176 11.91 0.58 -2.45
CA ALA A 176 12.23 1.98 -2.67
C ALA A 176 11.01 2.88 -2.40
N PRO A 177 11.17 4.05 -1.75
CA PRO A 177 10.05 4.93 -1.49
C PRO A 177 9.52 5.58 -2.78
N SER A 178 8.20 5.70 -2.89
CA SER A 178 7.55 6.52 -3.92
C SER A 178 7.35 7.94 -3.43
N THR A 179 7.31 8.89 -4.36
CA THR A 179 7.05 10.31 -4.07
C THR A 179 5.72 10.80 -4.63
N HIS A 180 5.17 10.09 -5.62
CA HIS A 180 3.96 10.48 -6.32
C HIS A 180 3.01 9.28 -6.49
N ILE A 181 1.72 9.59 -6.59
CA ILE A 181 0.66 8.67 -6.99
C ILE A 181 0.10 9.19 -8.31
N VAL A 182 0.16 8.39 -9.35
CA VAL A 182 -0.44 8.68 -10.64
C VAL A 182 -1.75 7.92 -10.76
N LYS A 183 -2.82 8.62 -11.13
CA LYS A 183 -4.17 8.08 -11.29
C LYS A 183 -4.63 8.26 -12.73
N PRO A 184 -4.95 7.20 -13.47
CA PRO A 184 -5.54 7.31 -14.79
C PRO A 184 -7.00 7.77 -14.69
N GLN A 185 -7.50 8.37 -15.78
CA GLN A 185 -8.94 8.69 -15.88
C GLN A 185 -9.75 7.40 -16.01
N PRO A 186 -10.64 7.08 -15.05
CA PRO A 186 -11.47 5.88 -15.15
C PRO A 186 -12.49 6.01 -16.29
N LEU A 187 -12.61 4.98 -17.11
CA LEU A 187 -13.59 4.96 -18.20
C LEU A 187 -15.04 5.06 -17.69
N ARG A 188 -15.31 4.44 -16.53
CA ARG A 188 -16.65 4.43 -15.91
C ARG A 188 -17.09 5.79 -15.37
N PHE A 189 -16.13 6.68 -15.03
CA PHE A 189 -16.41 7.99 -14.42
C PHE A 189 -15.63 9.08 -15.14
N PRO A 190 -16.10 9.51 -16.34
CA PRO A 190 -15.45 10.59 -17.07
C PRO A 190 -15.41 11.88 -16.24
N GLY A 191 -14.28 12.56 -16.23
CA GLY A 191 -14.12 13.81 -15.49
C GLY A 191 -13.71 13.65 -14.01
N LEU A 192 -13.59 12.43 -13.48
CA LEU A 192 -13.22 12.22 -12.08
C LEU A 192 -11.84 12.78 -11.73
N VAL A 193 -10.85 12.59 -12.61
CA VAL A 193 -9.50 13.12 -12.40
C VAL A 193 -9.49 14.65 -12.39
N GLN A 194 -10.24 15.27 -13.28
CA GLN A 194 -10.37 16.72 -13.33
C GLN A 194 -11.09 17.27 -12.09
N ALA A 195 -12.14 16.60 -11.63
CA ALA A 195 -12.86 16.98 -10.42
C ALA A 195 -11.97 16.88 -9.18
N GLU A 196 -11.17 15.81 -9.07
CA GLU A 196 -10.20 15.63 -7.98
C GLU A 196 -9.12 16.71 -8.01
N ALA A 197 -8.53 17.00 -9.18
CA ALA A 197 -7.54 18.04 -9.34
C ALA A 197 -8.09 19.42 -8.98
N TRP A 198 -9.32 19.71 -9.37
CA TRP A 198 -9.99 20.97 -9.04
C TRP A 198 -10.27 21.07 -7.53
N ALA A 199 -10.75 20.01 -6.90
CA ALA A 199 -11.00 19.98 -5.47
C ALA A 199 -9.71 20.19 -4.67
N MET A 200 -8.60 19.54 -5.08
CA MET A 200 -7.28 19.72 -4.46
C MET A 200 -6.76 21.16 -4.65
N HIS A 201 -6.97 21.75 -5.82
CA HIS A 201 -6.61 23.14 -6.06
C HIS A 201 -7.38 24.09 -5.13
N VAL A 202 -8.71 23.92 -5.02
CA VAL A 202 -9.53 24.72 -4.08
C VAL A 202 -9.05 24.57 -2.65
N ALA A 203 -8.77 23.35 -2.21
CA ALA A 203 -8.26 23.09 -0.87
C ALA A 203 -6.88 23.73 -0.59
N SER A 204 -6.06 23.90 -1.62
CA SER A 204 -4.76 24.58 -1.48
C SER A 204 -4.86 26.10 -1.38
N CYS A 205 -6.02 26.69 -1.70
CA CYS A 205 -6.28 28.13 -1.62
C CYS A 205 -6.86 28.58 -0.26
N VAL A 206 -7.15 27.64 0.64
CA VAL A 206 -7.72 27.87 1.97
C VAL A 206 -6.65 27.73 3.04
#